data_1bfe9347d2add6ad6e62b9a125bf9a94
#
_entry.id   1bfe9347d2add6ad6e62b9a125bf9a94
#
_cell.length_a   1.000
_cell.length_b   1.000
_cell.length_c   1.000
_cell.angle_alpha   90.00
_cell.angle_beta   90.00
_cell.angle_gamma   90.00
#
_symmetry.space_group_name_H-M   'P 1'
#
loop_
_entity.id
_entity.type
_entity.pdbx_description
1 polymer ?
#
loop_
_entity_poly.entity_id
_entity_poly.type
_entity_poly.pdbx_seq_one_letter_code
_entity_poly.pdbx_strand_id
1 'polypeptide(L)'
;MENNYGFKYFNEEIVNEVVAFYDSKSDDKERASALKAKVKENYKKLDAFLKEENKARLAQAKNDYLAKLADLDHEYETNMQEKLEENKNADDKELKNIRVGLATVCKRAKIKENNSYVEQTRLIKMKRVSLHQEYVKLIYNITGKVSPVDALRAKALEDVAVFNLKRTLKNKKMWLNLVPLLMLIVIIAAYAIGKSITGYNGDLGDVINNGIFVAVVATGAVFIYSQGGFDMSLGNASLMCATIAALMYNSTQNLALSLIVAIVVGAGLGIINAILATMLNLPVMVMTLTMMNILSAVHEAILDKFGGLINVDSGMLSSPWAYAAFLLVFFALCWFIFNYTKVGRRNKFIGSNKVAAKFNGINLMRAGIISFAISGVGLGICGFIFACSMSGTKYGATTVLSQVGLNVVIAIVFGGMTTSGGPKSKVSCAIIGAFFSVFLDEFFAAISTPTFQVGSYSFMVKGIVFIIVSLANMWDTRSNMLASGGSIQ
;
A
#
# COMPACT_ATOMS: atom_id res chain seq x y z
N MET A 1 4.55 38.00 13.66
CA MET A 1 3.78 38.12 14.90
C MET A 1 2.69 37.07 14.83
N GLU A 2 2.50 36.26 15.85
CA GLU A 2 1.35 35.37 15.94
C GLU A 2 0.16 36.23 16.37
N ASN A 3 -0.99 36.06 15.71
CA ASN A 3 -2.21 36.73 16.17
C ASN A 3 -2.73 36.07 17.45
N ASN A 4 -3.67 36.71 18.15
CA ASN A 4 -4.23 36.25 19.43
C ASN A 4 -4.75 34.82 19.43
N TYR A 5 -4.91 34.18 18.26
CA TYR A 5 -5.41 32.82 18.05
C TYR A 5 -4.36 31.82 17.59
N GLY A 6 -3.06 32.21 17.57
CA GLY A 6 -1.94 31.32 17.20
C GLY A 6 -1.81 31.01 15.69
N PHE A 7 -2.38 31.86 14.82
CA PHE A 7 -2.20 31.78 13.37
C PHE A 7 -1.08 32.71 12.92
N LYS A 8 -0.12 32.17 12.20
CA LYS A 8 1.10 32.90 11.80
C LYS A 8 1.06 33.44 10.37
N TYR A 9 0.32 32.76 9.49
CA TYR A 9 0.37 33.04 8.06
C TYR A 9 -0.88 33.76 7.53
N PHE A 10 -2.03 33.58 8.17
CA PHE A 10 -3.26 34.22 7.75
C PHE A 10 -3.44 35.60 8.37
N ASN A 11 -4.02 36.51 7.58
CA ASN A 11 -4.32 37.86 8.02
C ASN A 11 -5.32 37.82 9.20
N GLU A 12 -5.09 38.68 10.17
CA GLU A 12 -5.86 38.78 11.43
C GLU A 12 -7.36 39.03 11.15
N GLU A 13 -7.69 39.81 10.12
CA GLU A 13 -9.05 40.09 9.70
C GLU A 13 -9.81 38.80 9.29
N ILE A 14 -9.18 37.94 8.49
CA ILE A 14 -9.78 36.67 8.03
C ILE A 14 -9.94 35.70 9.21
N VAL A 15 -8.97 35.66 10.10
CA VAL A 15 -9.01 34.80 11.29
C VAL A 15 -10.15 35.23 12.22
N ASN A 16 -10.28 36.54 12.48
CA ASN A 16 -11.34 37.08 13.34
C ASN A 16 -12.73 36.85 12.73
N GLU A 17 -12.91 37.01 11.41
CA GLU A 17 -14.17 36.68 10.75
C GLU A 17 -14.57 35.19 10.90
N VAL A 18 -13.59 34.27 10.78
CA VAL A 18 -13.82 32.83 10.93
C VAL A 18 -14.14 32.47 12.38
N VAL A 19 -13.44 33.06 13.35
CA VAL A 19 -13.68 32.86 14.78
C VAL A 19 -15.06 33.37 15.18
N ALA A 20 -15.41 34.61 14.75
CA ALA A 20 -16.73 35.17 14.99
C ALA A 20 -17.87 34.35 14.38
N PHE A 21 -17.64 33.74 13.20
CA PHE A 21 -18.59 32.83 12.60
C PHE A 21 -18.74 31.53 13.42
N TYR A 22 -17.63 30.96 13.89
CA TYR A 22 -17.63 29.75 14.72
C TYR A 22 -18.35 29.99 16.07
N ASP A 23 -18.05 31.09 16.74
CA ASP A 23 -18.63 31.44 18.03
C ASP A 23 -20.13 31.74 17.95
N SER A 24 -20.60 32.30 16.81
CA SER A 24 -22.01 32.57 16.58
C SER A 24 -22.88 31.33 16.43
N LYS A 25 -22.28 30.13 16.28
CA LYS A 25 -22.97 28.86 15.96
C LYS A 25 -24.00 28.99 14.85
N SER A 26 -23.76 29.89 13.90
CA SER A 26 -24.68 30.20 12.81
C SER A 26 -24.75 29.06 11.80
N ASP A 27 -25.96 28.65 11.41
CA ASP A 27 -26.20 27.68 10.33
C ASP A 27 -26.32 28.35 8.95
N ASP A 28 -25.88 29.60 8.82
CA ASP A 28 -25.93 30.37 7.56
C ASP A 28 -24.97 29.79 6.52
N LYS A 29 -25.53 28.98 5.62
CA LYS A 29 -24.78 28.29 4.56
C LYS A 29 -24.18 29.22 3.52
N GLU A 30 -24.80 30.35 3.23
CA GLU A 30 -24.29 31.33 2.27
C GLU A 30 -23.05 32.02 2.83
N ARG A 31 -23.12 32.50 4.07
CA ARG A 31 -22.00 33.10 4.77
C ARG A 31 -20.83 32.13 4.97
N ALA A 32 -21.12 30.87 5.32
CA ALA A 32 -20.11 29.82 5.41
C ALA A 32 -19.41 29.57 4.05
N SER A 33 -20.18 29.56 2.95
CA SER A 33 -19.63 29.37 1.60
C SER A 33 -18.74 30.54 1.17
N ALA A 34 -19.15 31.78 1.45
CA ALA A 34 -18.39 32.99 1.15
C ALA A 34 -17.06 33.02 1.96
N LEU A 35 -17.10 32.75 3.25
CA LEU A 35 -15.92 32.67 4.10
C LEU A 35 -14.96 31.58 3.64
N LYS A 36 -15.48 30.41 3.30
CA LYS A 36 -14.68 29.32 2.76
C LYS A 36 -13.98 29.70 1.46
N ALA A 37 -14.65 30.43 0.57
CA ALA A 37 -14.06 30.92 -0.67
C ALA A 37 -12.94 31.93 -0.40
N LYS A 38 -13.16 32.90 0.53
CA LYS A 38 -12.19 33.91 0.96
C LYS A 38 -10.91 33.26 1.57
N VAL A 39 -11.08 32.31 2.49
CA VAL A 39 -9.98 31.55 3.10
C VAL A 39 -9.20 30.74 2.04
N LYS A 40 -9.90 30.08 1.12
CA LYS A 40 -9.29 29.30 0.04
C LYS A 40 -8.49 30.14 -0.95
N GLU A 41 -8.99 31.31 -1.31
CA GLU A 41 -8.28 32.24 -2.20
C GLU A 41 -7.00 32.77 -1.53
N ASN A 42 -7.12 33.22 -0.29
CA ASN A 42 -5.97 33.69 0.48
C ASN A 42 -4.90 32.59 0.65
N TYR A 43 -5.33 31.36 0.98
CA TYR A 43 -4.44 30.21 1.04
C TYR A 43 -3.69 29.98 -0.28
N LYS A 44 -4.35 30.07 -1.43
CA LYS A 44 -3.70 29.90 -2.73
C LYS A 44 -2.61 30.95 -2.97
N LYS A 45 -2.88 32.20 -2.63
CA LYS A 45 -1.90 33.31 -2.76
C LYS A 45 -0.69 33.08 -1.85
N LEU A 46 -0.92 32.73 -0.59
CA LEU A 46 0.13 32.43 0.38
C LEU A 46 0.95 31.17 0.04
N ASP A 47 0.30 30.10 -0.44
CA ASP A 47 1.01 28.87 -0.86
C ASP A 47 1.90 29.13 -2.08
N ALA A 48 1.44 29.92 -3.05
CA ALA A 48 2.23 30.33 -4.21
C ALA A 48 3.44 31.17 -3.80
N PHE A 49 3.23 32.17 -2.93
CA PHE A 49 4.31 33.00 -2.39
C PHE A 49 5.35 32.17 -1.64
N LEU A 50 4.94 31.33 -0.68
CA LEU A 50 5.85 30.47 0.06
C LEU A 50 6.57 29.44 -0.83
N LYS A 51 5.96 29.02 -1.92
CA LYS A 51 6.60 28.12 -2.89
C LYS A 51 7.80 28.78 -3.56
N GLU A 52 7.67 30.01 -4.01
CA GLU A 52 8.76 30.76 -4.63
C GLU A 52 9.82 31.18 -3.61
N GLU A 53 9.41 31.68 -2.43
CA GLU A 53 10.33 32.01 -1.34
C GLU A 53 11.17 30.79 -0.93
N ASN A 54 10.52 29.64 -0.75
CA ASN A 54 11.22 28.40 -0.37
C ASN A 54 12.19 27.94 -1.47
N LYS A 55 11.87 28.12 -2.75
CA LYS A 55 12.77 27.80 -3.86
C LYS A 55 14.04 28.64 -3.79
N ALA A 56 13.93 29.94 -3.57
CA ALA A 56 15.07 30.85 -3.43
C ALA A 56 15.92 30.48 -2.20
N ARG A 57 15.27 30.29 -1.03
CA ARG A 57 15.97 29.94 0.23
C ARG A 57 16.66 28.57 0.16
N LEU A 58 16.06 27.58 -0.53
CA LEU A 58 16.69 26.28 -0.73
C LEU A 58 17.92 26.36 -1.64
N ALA A 59 17.88 27.22 -2.66
CA ALA A 59 19.03 27.47 -3.52
C ALA A 59 20.18 28.13 -2.74
N GLN A 60 19.87 29.16 -1.92
CA GLN A 60 20.83 29.80 -1.06
C GLN A 60 21.45 28.80 -0.06
N ALA A 61 20.63 28.07 0.69
CA ALA A 61 21.13 27.07 1.66
C ALA A 61 22.02 26.01 1.01
N LYS A 62 21.75 25.64 -0.25
CA LYS A 62 22.61 24.72 -1.01
C LYS A 62 23.98 25.36 -1.33
N ASN A 63 24.00 26.61 -1.75
CA ASN A 63 25.23 27.32 -2.07
C ASN A 63 26.09 27.51 -0.80
N ASP A 64 25.48 27.93 0.30
CA ASP A 64 26.15 28.07 1.60
C ASP A 64 26.75 26.75 2.10
N TYR A 65 26.02 25.65 1.91
CA TYR A 65 26.52 24.31 2.23
C TYR A 65 27.70 23.89 1.38
N LEU A 66 27.66 24.18 0.08
CA LEU A 66 28.78 23.84 -0.84
C LEU A 66 30.03 24.67 -0.54
N ALA A 67 29.86 25.96 -0.20
CA ALA A 67 30.97 26.84 0.22
C ALA A 67 31.65 26.28 1.48
N LYS A 68 30.86 25.95 2.53
CA LYS A 68 31.40 25.37 3.77
C LYS A 68 32.10 24.01 3.53
N LEU A 69 31.62 23.18 2.59
CA LEU A 69 32.34 21.96 2.25
C LEU A 69 33.70 22.24 1.60
N ALA A 70 33.78 23.24 0.72
CA ALA A 70 35.03 23.66 0.10
C ALA A 70 36.04 24.22 1.14
N ASP A 71 35.55 25.01 2.08
CA ASP A 71 36.37 25.51 3.19
C ASP A 71 36.93 24.37 4.04
N LEU A 72 36.12 23.36 4.38
CA LEU A 72 36.57 22.18 5.13
C LEU A 72 37.59 21.32 4.33
N ASP A 73 37.46 21.27 3.03
CA ASP A 73 38.45 20.58 2.19
C ASP A 73 39.77 21.32 2.12
N HIS A 74 39.73 22.64 2.01
CA HIS A 74 40.93 23.51 2.04
C HIS A 74 41.63 23.44 3.40
N GLU A 75 40.87 23.52 4.51
CA GLU A 75 41.41 23.38 5.87
C GLU A 75 42.04 21.98 6.06
N TYR A 76 41.46 20.94 5.56
CA TYR A 76 42.02 19.58 5.59
C TYR A 76 43.35 19.49 4.83
N GLU A 77 43.41 20.06 3.63
CA GLU A 77 44.64 20.07 2.83
C GLU A 77 45.77 20.84 3.50
N THR A 78 45.47 22.01 4.04
CA THR A 78 46.43 22.86 4.78
C THR A 78 46.96 22.14 6.02
N ASN A 79 46.07 21.63 6.87
CA ASN A 79 46.44 20.88 8.07
C ASN A 79 47.23 19.61 7.76
N MET A 80 46.93 18.96 6.61
CA MET A 80 47.67 17.78 6.15
C MET A 80 49.11 18.14 5.76
N GLN A 81 49.30 19.22 5.01
CA GLN A 81 50.64 19.66 4.61
C GLN A 81 51.47 20.06 5.84
N GLU A 82 50.91 20.85 6.75
CA GLU A 82 51.56 21.30 7.96
C GLU A 82 52.01 20.14 8.87
N LYS A 83 51.13 19.16 9.08
CA LYS A 83 51.42 17.98 9.91
C LYS A 83 52.43 17.02 9.25
N LEU A 84 52.46 16.92 7.93
CA LEU A 84 53.48 16.13 7.21
C LEU A 84 54.82 16.82 7.23
N GLU A 85 54.88 18.16 7.19
CA GLU A 85 56.13 18.93 7.33
C GLU A 85 56.69 18.85 8.76
N GLU A 86 55.87 18.98 9.80
CA GLU A 86 56.28 18.82 11.19
C GLU A 86 56.86 17.43 11.49
N ASN A 87 56.38 16.39 10.82
CA ASN A 87 56.76 15.00 11.08
C ASN A 87 57.58 14.34 9.92
N LYS A 88 58.42 15.13 9.25
CA LYS A 88 59.25 14.63 8.16
C LYS A 88 60.17 13.43 8.48
N ASN A 89 60.51 13.26 9.76
CA ASN A 89 61.39 12.17 10.23
C ASN A 89 60.64 11.04 10.94
N ALA A 90 59.31 11.02 10.89
CA ALA A 90 58.48 10.00 11.53
C ALA A 90 58.43 8.71 10.72
N ASP A 91 58.20 7.58 11.39
CA ASP A 91 58.06 6.27 10.75
C ASP A 91 56.77 6.23 9.89
N ASP A 92 56.80 5.42 8.84
CA ASP A 92 55.65 5.24 7.90
C ASP A 92 54.32 4.90 8.60
N LYS A 93 54.41 4.19 9.69
CA LYS A 93 53.24 3.85 10.53
C LYS A 93 52.65 5.06 11.24
N GLU A 94 53.49 5.96 11.69
CA GLU A 94 53.11 7.20 12.39
C GLU A 94 52.50 8.18 11.38
N LEU A 95 53.11 8.38 10.22
CA LEU A 95 52.58 9.19 9.13
C LEU A 95 51.20 8.68 8.65
N LYS A 96 51.01 7.37 8.59
CA LYS A 96 49.69 6.76 8.26
C LYS A 96 48.65 7.06 9.33
N ASN A 97 49.01 7.00 10.61
CA ASN A 97 48.10 7.33 11.72
C ASN A 97 47.68 8.82 11.69
N ILE A 98 48.59 9.72 11.40
CA ILE A 98 48.31 11.19 11.26
C ILE A 98 47.33 11.39 10.11
N ARG A 99 47.55 10.81 8.93
CA ARG A 99 46.64 10.90 7.78
C ARG A 99 45.23 10.38 8.10
N VAL A 100 45.12 9.23 8.73
CA VAL A 100 43.84 8.62 9.14
C VAL A 100 43.14 9.49 10.20
N GLY A 101 43.89 10.07 11.14
CA GLY A 101 43.36 10.96 12.16
C GLY A 101 42.74 12.22 11.54
N LEU A 102 43.49 12.94 10.71
CA LEU A 102 43.01 14.14 10.02
C LEU A 102 41.83 13.86 9.10
N ALA A 103 41.88 12.77 8.30
CA ALA A 103 40.76 12.36 7.47
C ALA A 103 39.49 12.05 8.28
N THR A 104 39.65 11.49 9.49
CA THR A 104 38.53 11.19 10.39
C THR A 104 37.92 12.48 10.95
N VAL A 105 38.72 13.47 11.33
CA VAL A 105 38.27 14.79 11.80
C VAL A 105 37.50 15.51 10.69
N CYS A 106 38.06 15.63 9.49
CA CYS A 106 37.41 16.25 8.34
C CYS A 106 36.09 15.55 8.00
N LYS A 107 36.05 14.22 8.00
CA LYS A 107 34.83 13.44 7.76
C LYS A 107 33.76 13.74 8.80
N ARG A 108 34.11 13.87 10.09
CA ARG A 108 33.15 14.23 11.17
C ARG A 108 32.62 15.65 10.97
N ALA A 109 33.47 16.62 10.62
CA ALA A 109 33.06 17.98 10.34
C ALA A 109 32.09 18.04 9.14
N LYS A 110 32.39 17.37 8.05
CA LYS A 110 31.50 17.26 6.89
C LYS A 110 30.15 16.61 7.22
N ILE A 111 30.13 15.61 8.09
CA ILE A 111 28.87 14.99 8.57
C ILE A 111 28.06 16.01 9.37
N LYS A 112 28.69 16.80 10.24
CA LYS A 112 28.02 17.82 11.03
C LYS A 112 27.39 18.90 10.15
N GLU A 113 28.12 19.42 9.15
CA GLU A 113 27.60 20.40 8.21
C GLU A 113 26.47 19.82 7.32
N ASN A 114 26.59 18.57 6.87
CA ASN A 114 25.50 17.92 6.14
C ASN A 114 24.24 17.78 7.00
N ASN A 115 24.36 17.48 8.30
CA ASN A 115 23.20 17.40 9.19
C ASN A 115 22.56 18.79 9.41
N SER A 116 23.36 19.84 9.54
CA SER A 116 22.91 21.24 9.63
C SER A 116 22.15 21.65 8.36
N TYR A 117 22.70 21.39 7.19
CA TYR A 117 22.04 21.65 5.91
C TYR A 117 20.70 20.90 5.76
N VAL A 118 20.66 19.63 6.16
CA VAL A 118 19.43 18.82 6.11
C VAL A 118 18.35 19.42 7.01
N GLU A 119 18.71 19.87 8.22
CA GLU A 119 17.74 20.48 9.15
C GLU A 119 17.27 21.85 8.64
N GLN A 120 18.15 22.69 8.09
CA GLN A 120 17.77 23.95 7.46
C GLN A 120 16.80 23.75 6.30
N THR A 121 17.08 22.80 5.40
CA THR A 121 16.19 22.50 4.28
C THR A 121 14.85 21.96 4.75
N ARG A 122 14.82 21.18 5.83
CA ARG A 122 13.59 20.71 6.46
C ARG A 122 12.76 21.87 7.00
N LEU A 123 13.37 22.78 7.77
CA LEU A 123 12.69 23.95 8.34
C LEU A 123 12.08 24.85 7.26
N ILE A 124 12.81 25.10 6.15
CA ILE A 124 12.30 25.86 5.01
C ILE A 124 11.03 25.19 4.43
N LYS A 125 11.07 23.89 4.20
CA LYS A 125 9.93 23.14 3.65
C LYS A 125 8.74 23.05 4.61
N MET A 126 9.01 22.96 5.91
CA MET A 126 7.97 22.87 6.95
C MET A 126 7.08 24.13 7.01
N LYS A 127 7.52 25.30 6.54
CA LYS A 127 6.67 26.49 6.45
C LYS A 127 5.38 26.27 5.66
N ARG A 128 5.46 25.54 4.53
CA ARG A 128 4.26 25.21 3.73
C ARG A 128 3.36 24.20 4.43
N VAL A 129 3.93 23.29 5.21
CA VAL A 129 3.15 22.35 6.04
C VAL A 129 2.36 23.11 7.08
N SER A 130 3.02 24.04 7.80
CA SER A 130 2.38 24.88 8.82
C SER A 130 1.26 25.76 8.23
N LEU A 131 1.50 26.40 7.08
CA LEU A 131 0.46 27.15 6.36
C LEU A 131 -0.75 26.27 6.04
N HIS A 132 -0.53 25.05 5.55
CA HIS A 132 -1.63 24.14 5.22
C HIS A 132 -2.38 23.66 6.47
N GLN A 133 -1.68 23.44 7.58
CA GLN A 133 -2.32 23.09 8.87
C GLN A 133 -3.22 24.24 9.37
N GLU A 134 -2.78 25.49 9.25
CA GLU A 134 -3.61 26.66 9.59
C GLU A 134 -4.84 26.74 8.68
N TYR A 135 -4.67 26.57 7.36
CA TYR A 135 -5.79 26.50 6.41
C TYR A 135 -6.81 25.42 6.80
N VAL A 136 -6.36 24.21 7.12
CA VAL A 136 -7.26 23.11 7.51
C VAL A 136 -8.00 23.42 8.80
N LYS A 137 -7.36 24.08 9.79
CA LYS A 137 -8.00 24.54 11.02
C LYS A 137 -9.11 25.55 10.73
N LEU A 138 -8.83 26.57 9.89
CA LEU A 138 -9.83 27.58 9.51
C LEU A 138 -11.02 26.95 8.78
N ILE A 139 -10.79 26.04 7.84
CA ILE A 139 -11.86 25.32 7.14
C ILE A 139 -12.67 24.43 8.09
N TYR A 140 -12.00 23.79 9.05
CA TYR A 140 -12.70 22.99 10.08
C TYR A 140 -13.61 23.86 10.95
N ASN A 141 -13.17 25.05 11.34
CA ASN A 141 -13.98 25.98 12.12
C ASN A 141 -15.23 26.47 11.35
N ILE A 142 -15.13 26.57 10.01
CA ILE A 142 -16.29 26.96 9.15
C ILE A 142 -17.24 25.77 8.91
N THR A 143 -16.70 24.57 8.65
CA THR A 143 -17.49 23.46 8.09
C THR A 143 -17.71 22.30 9.05
N GLY A 144 -17.04 22.27 10.21
CA GLY A 144 -17.04 21.16 11.15
C GLY A 144 -16.38 19.86 10.62
N LYS A 145 -15.81 19.87 9.42
CA LYS A 145 -15.26 18.67 8.76
C LYS A 145 -13.95 19.00 8.03
N VAL A 146 -13.03 18.04 8.02
CA VAL A 146 -11.81 18.08 7.19
C VAL A 146 -12.08 17.33 5.88
N SER A 147 -11.82 17.97 4.75
CA SER A 147 -11.91 17.33 3.43
C SER A 147 -10.85 16.22 3.30
N PRO A 148 -11.17 15.04 2.74
CA PRO A 148 -10.18 14.01 2.44
C PRO A 148 -9.03 14.52 1.56
N VAL A 149 -9.31 15.42 0.63
CA VAL A 149 -8.30 16.03 -0.26
C VAL A 149 -7.32 16.90 0.52
N ASP A 150 -7.81 17.67 1.50
CA ASP A 150 -6.94 18.51 2.35
C ASP A 150 -6.08 17.66 3.30
N ALA A 151 -6.62 16.56 3.80
CA ALA A 151 -5.87 15.57 4.58
C ALA A 151 -4.75 14.91 3.75
N LEU A 152 -5.04 14.59 2.49
CA LEU A 152 -4.06 14.10 1.50
C LEU A 152 -2.92 15.08 1.28
N ARG A 153 -3.29 16.32 1.03
CA ARG A 153 -2.32 17.40 0.77
C ARG A 153 -1.44 17.68 1.98
N ALA A 154 -2.00 17.64 3.18
CA ALA A 154 -1.23 17.78 4.43
C ALA A 154 -0.13 16.71 4.51
N LYS A 155 -0.51 15.44 4.29
CA LYS A 155 0.44 14.32 4.32
C LYS A 155 1.50 14.42 3.21
N ALA A 156 1.09 14.76 1.98
CA ALA A 156 2.02 14.92 0.87
C ALA A 156 3.05 16.04 1.12
N LEU A 157 2.63 17.18 1.69
CA LEU A 157 3.52 18.27 2.04
C LEU A 157 4.50 17.89 3.16
N GLU A 158 4.03 17.16 4.17
CA GLU A 158 4.87 16.63 5.26
C GLU A 158 5.90 15.62 4.72
N ASP A 159 5.48 14.66 3.90
CA ASP A 159 6.36 13.67 3.30
C ASP A 159 7.47 14.35 2.46
N VAL A 160 7.13 15.37 1.66
CA VAL A 160 8.10 16.16 0.89
C VAL A 160 9.05 16.96 1.78
N ALA A 161 8.55 17.50 2.90
CA ALA A 161 9.38 18.28 3.83
C ALA A 161 10.41 17.41 4.57
N VAL A 162 10.03 16.17 4.92
CA VAL A 162 10.89 15.23 5.65
C VAL A 162 11.79 14.41 4.71
N PHE A 163 11.46 14.33 3.41
CA PHE A 163 12.18 13.49 2.46
C PHE A 163 13.62 13.96 2.25
N ASN A 164 14.58 13.08 2.55
CA ASN A 164 15.98 13.25 2.25
C ASN A 164 16.54 11.96 1.64
N LEU A 165 16.92 12.02 0.37
CA LEU A 165 17.35 10.85 -0.40
C LEU A 165 18.54 10.13 0.25
N LYS A 166 19.59 10.85 0.67
CA LYS A 166 20.78 10.24 1.29
C LYS A 166 20.45 9.55 2.62
N ARG A 167 19.60 10.17 3.46
CA ARG A 167 19.16 9.60 4.74
C ARG A 167 18.22 8.42 4.49
N THR A 168 17.37 8.52 3.47
CA THR A 168 16.43 7.46 3.07
C THR A 168 17.19 6.24 2.56
N LEU A 169 18.20 6.41 1.70
CA LEU A 169 19.03 5.32 1.18
C LEU A 169 19.87 4.63 2.28
N LYS A 170 20.27 5.34 3.34
CA LYS A 170 20.95 4.76 4.51
C LYS A 170 20.00 4.07 5.48
N ASN A 171 18.70 4.24 5.32
CA ASN A 171 17.72 3.70 6.26
C ASN A 171 17.47 2.21 5.97
N LYS A 172 17.91 1.33 6.88
CA LYS A 172 17.68 -0.12 6.80
C LYS A 172 16.20 -0.48 6.61
N LYS A 173 15.27 0.30 7.20
CA LYS A 173 13.82 0.09 7.05
C LYS A 173 13.33 0.31 5.62
N MET A 174 13.95 1.21 4.86
CA MET A 174 13.61 1.40 3.45
C MET A 174 13.94 0.15 2.62
N TRP A 175 15.14 -0.40 2.81
CA TRP A 175 15.56 -1.61 2.10
C TRP A 175 14.67 -2.80 2.44
N LEU A 176 14.31 -2.97 3.72
CA LEU A 176 13.35 -4.00 4.15
C LEU A 176 11.97 -3.84 3.47
N ASN A 177 11.50 -2.62 3.25
CA ASN A 177 10.26 -2.37 2.52
C ASN A 177 10.37 -2.66 1.02
N LEU A 178 11.58 -2.66 0.44
CA LEU A 178 11.84 -2.99 -0.96
C LEU A 178 12.05 -4.49 -1.20
N VAL A 179 12.28 -5.28 -0.16
CA VAL A 179 12.49 -6.74 -0.29
C VAL A 179 11.40 -7.41 -1.13
N PRO A 180 10.09 -7.20 -0.93
CA PRO A 180 9.07 -7.84 -1.76
C PRO A 180 9.19 -7.50 -3.25
N LEU A 181 9.53 -6.25 -3.58
CA LEU A 181 9.74 -5.83 -4.97
C LEU A 181 10.98 -6.47 -5.57
N LEU A 182 12.08 -6.56 -4.80
CA LEU A 182 13.30 -7.23 -5.25
C LEU A 182 13.06 -8.73 -5.47
N MET A 183 12.30 -9.38 -4.58
CA MET A 183 11.92 -10.79 -4.75
C MET A 183 11.09 -10.98 -6.03
N LEU A 184 10.15 -10.08 -6.33
CA LEU A 184 9.38 -10.11 -7.57
C LEU A 184 10.31 -10.00 -8.81
N ILE A 185 11.26 -9.09 -8.82
CA ILE A 185 12.21 -8.93 -9.92
C ILE A 185 13.04 -10.21 -10.10
N VAL A 186 13.52 -10.79 -9.01
CA VAL A 186 14.32 -12.02 -9.04
C VAL A 186 13.52 -13.20 -9.60
N ILE A 187 12.25 -13.37 -9.20
CA ILE A 187 11.45 -14.49 -9.70
C ILE A 187 11.07 -14.33 -11.17
N ILE A 188 10.79 -13.10 -11.62
CA ILE A 188 10.56 -12.81 -13.06
C ILE A 188 11.81 -13.16 -13.88
N ALA A 189 13.00 -12.77 -13.41
CA ALA A 189 14.25 -13.12 -14.07
C ALA A 189 14.49 -14.64 -14.07
N ALA A 190 14.24 -15.31 -12.95
CA ALA A 190 14.36 -16.77 -12.84
C ALA A 190 13.41 -17.49 -13.80
N TYR A 191 12.15 -17.04 -13.90
CA TYR A 191 11.19 -17.55 -14.86
C TYR A 191 11.67 -17.38 -16.32
N ALA A 192 12.14 -16.18 -16.67
CA ALA A 192 12.64 -15.90 -18.02
C ALA A 192 13.84 -16.79 -18.40
N ILE A 193 14.77 -16.98 -17.44
CA ILE A 193 15.93 -17.87 -17.62
C ILE A 193 15.46 -19.34 -17.73
N GLY A 194 14.59 -19.81 -16.82
CA GLY A 194 14.06 -21.15 -16.84
C GLY A 194 13.34 -21.46 -18.17
N LYS A 195 12.47 -20.56 -18.62
CA LYS A 195 11.77 -20.67 -19.91
C LYS A 195 12.75 -20.77 -21.09
N SER A 196 13.81 -19.98 -21.08
CA SER A 196 14.84 -19.98 -22.14
C SER A 196 15.64 -21.28 -22.18
N ILE A 197 15.95 -21.88 -21.02
CA ILE A 197 16.76 -23.12 -20.93
C ILE A 197 15.92 -24.34 -21.30
N THR A 198 14.67 -24.41 -20.85
CA THR A 198 13.83 -25.61 -21.02
C THR A 198 13.01 -25.59 -22.30
N GLY A 199 12.91 -24.45 -23.00
CA GLY A 199 12.01 -24.30 -24.14
C GLY A 199 10.52 -24.33 -23.76
N TYR A 200 10.18 -24.00 -22.51
CA TYR A 200 8.80 -24.00 -22.02
C TYR A 200 7.91 -23.03 -22.83
N ASN A 201 6.79 -23.55 -23.37
CA ASN A 201 5.88 -22.82 -24.25
C ASN A 201 4.75 -22.08 -23.53
N GLY A 202 4.84 -21.87 -22.21
CA GLY A 202 3.83 -21.12 -21.48
C GLY A 202 3.61 -19.71 -22.05
N ASP A 203 2.34 -19.31 -22.18
CA ASP A 203 2.00 -17.98 -22.68
C ASP A 203 2.16 -16.93 -21.57
N LEU A 204 2.93 -15.88 -21.84
CA LEU A 204 3.10 -14.76 -20.92
C LEU A 204 1.78 -14.00 -20.68
N GLY A 205 0.88 -14.00 -21.67
CA GLY A 205 -0.45 -13.42 -21.53
C GLY A 205 -1.27 -14.10 -20.44
N ASP A 206 -1.26 -15.43 -20.39
CA ASP A 206 -1.94 -16.21 -19.36
C ASP A 206 -1.35 -15.97 -17.97
N VAL A 207 -0.02 -15.87 -17.87
CA VAL A 207 0.68 -15.53 -16.60
C VAL A 207 0.24 -14.17 -16.07
N ILE A 208 0.18 -13.18 -16.97
CA ILE A 208 -0.26 -11.82 -16.61
C ILE A 208 -1.73 -11.83 -16.21
N ASN A 209 -2.61 -12.52 -16.94
CA ASN A 209 -4.04 -12.63 -16.62
C ASN A 209 -4.25 -13.27 -15.24
N ASN A 210 -3.58 -14.38 -14.96
CA ASN A 210 -3.62 -15.04 -13.66
C ASN A 210 -3.11 -14.13 -12.55
N GLY A 211 -2.04 -13.37 -12.81
CA GLY A 211 -1.52 -12.36 -11.91
C GLY A 211 -2.56 -11.26 -11.60
N ILE A 212 -3.28 -10.80 -12.62
CA ILE A 212 -4.35 -9.80 -12.47
C ILE A 212 -5.51 -10.35 -11.65
N PHE A 213 -5.96 -11.59 -11.87
CA PHE A 213 -7.05 -12.20 -11.09
C PHE A 213 -6.69 -12.26 -9.60
N VAL A 214 -5.50 -12.78 -9.28
CA VAL A 214 -5.01 -12.82 -7.90
C VAL A 214 -4.86 -11.41 -7.31
N ALA A 215 -4.36 -10.44 -8.09
CA ALA A 215 -4.13 -9.07 -7.63
C ALA A 215 -5.44 -8.31 -7.34
N VAL A 216 -6.50 -8.51 -8.14
CA VAL A 216 -7.81 -7.90 -7.89
C VAL A 216 -8.39 -8.40 -6.58
N VAL A 217 -8.42 -9.73 -6.39
CA VAL A 217 -8.95 -10.34 -5.17
C VAL A 217 -8.10 -9.93 -3.96
N ALA A 218 -6.77 -10.00 -4.07
CA ALA A 218 -5.85 -9.62 -3.00
C ALA A 218 -6.01 -8.16 -2.60
N THR A 219 -6.25 -7.25 -3.56
CA THR A 219 -6.47 -5.82 -3.29
C THR A 219 -7.67 -5.59 -2.37
N GLY A 220 -8.79 -6.29 -2.61
CA GLY A 220 -9.96 -6.26 -1.73
C GLY A 220 -9.70 -6.95 -0.40
N ALA A 221 -9.04 -8.11 -0.42
CA ALA A 221 -8.77 -8.91 0.77
C ALA A 221 -7.85 -8.21 1.79
N VAL A 222 -7.00 -7.24 1.38
CA VAL A 222 -6.17 -6.44 2.28
C VAL A 222 -7.00 -5.84 3.43
N PHE A 223 -8.26 -5.46 3.18
CA PHE A 223 -9.11 -4.88 4.22
C PHE A 223 -9.44 -5.90 5.32
N ILE A 224 -9.66 -7.16 4.98
CA ILE A 224 -9.92 -8.25 5.94
C ILE A 224 -8.62 -8.60 6.69
N TYR A 225 -7.53 -8.79 5.92
CA TYR A 225 -6.23 -9.19 6.47
C TYR A 225 -5.62 -8.11 7.36
N SER A 226 -5.90 -6.83 7.08
CA SER A 226 -5.45 -5.72 7.93
C SER A 226 -6.05 -5.74 9.34
N GLN A 227 -7.21 -6.41 9.53
CA GLN A 227 -7.83 -6.67 10.83
C GLN A 227 -7.33 -7.98 11.49
N GLY A 228 -6.41 -8.72 10.85
CA GLY A 228 -5.95 -10.03 11.31
C GLY A 228 -6.96 -11.15 11.04
N GLY A 229 -7.88 -10.96 10.08
CA GLY A 229 -8.78 -12.00 9.57
C GLY A 229 -8.19 -12.69 8.33
N PHE A 230 -8.53 -13.95 8.12
CA PHE A 230 -8.20 -14.71 6.91
C PHE A 230 -9.49 -15.20 6.28
N ASP A 231 -9.69 -14.93 4.99
CA ASP A 231 -10.82 -15.43 4.22
C ASP A 231 -10.34 -16.52 3.25
N MET A 232 -10.80 -17.74 3.48
CA MET A 232 -10.45 -18.90 2.65
C MET A 232 -11.46 -19.12 1.51
N SER A 233 -12.61 -18.44 1.53
CA SER A 233 -13.66 -18.59 0.52
C SER A 233 -13.41 -17.81 -0.76
N LEU A 234 -12.36 -16.94 -0.80
CA LEU A 234 -12.11 -15.97 -1.87
C LEU A 234 -12.13 -16.60 -3.27
N GLY A 235 -11.50 -17.76 -3.44
CA GLY A 235 -11.46 -18.46 -4.75
C GLY A 235 -12.83 -18.91 -5.22
N ASN A 236 -13.54 -19.67 -4.37
CA ASN A 236 -14.87 -20.22 -4.71
C ASN A 236 -15.93 -19.11 -4.80
N ALA A 237 -15.80 -18.06 -4.01
CA ALA A 237 -16.66 -16.88 -4.13
C ALA A 237 -16.44 -16.13 -5.45
N SER A 238 -15.19 -15.98 -5.91
CA SER A 238 -14.89 -15.41 -7.23
C SER A 238 -15.46 -16.29 -8.35
N LEU A 239 -15.33 -17.61 -8.21
CA LEU A 239 -15.88 -18.58 -9.16
C LEU A 239 -17.40 -18.48 -9.24
N MET A 240 -18.09 -18.38 -8.09
CA MET A 240 -19.52 -18.16 -8.03
C MET A 240 -19.93 -16.86 -8.72
N CYS A 241 -19.19 -15.77 -8.50
CA CYS A 241 -19.42 -14.51 -9.19
C CYS A 241 -19.23 -14.63 -10.70
N ALA A 242 -18.23 -15.40 -11.16
CA ALA A 242 -17.98 -15.65 -12.57
C ALA A 242 -19.15 -16.41 -13.21
N THR A 243 -19.64 -17.43 -12.55
CA THR A 243 -20.80 -18.23 -13.01
C THR A 243 -22.05 -17.36 -13.14
N ILE A 244 -22.35 -16.56 -12.13
CA ILE A 244 -23.54 -15.69 -12.15
C ILE A 244 -23.37 -14.58 -13.20
N ALA A 245 -22.18 -14.01 -13.36
CA ALA A 245 -21.87 -13.04 -14.39
C ALA A 245 -22.15 -13.62 -15.80
N ALA A 246 -21.70 -14.84 -16.06
CA ALA A 246 -21.87 -15.50 -17.33
C ALA A 246 -23.32 -15.86 -17.58
N LEU A 247 -24.06 -16.38 -16.59
CA LEU A 247 -25.50 -16.64 -16.70
C LEU A 247 -26.29 -15.37 -16.99
N MET A 248 -25.95 -14.29 -16.32
CA MET A 248 -26.58 -12.97 -16.53
C MET A 248 -26.31 -12.46 -17.96
N TYR A 249 -25.07 -12.60 -18.44
CA TYR A 249 -24.73 -12.23 -19.80
C TYR A 249 -25.52 -13.07 -20.82
N ASN A 250 -25.59 -14.38 -20.64
CA ASN A 250 -26.30 -15.26 -21.55
C ASN A 250 -27.81 -14.96 -21.66
N SER A 251 -28.41 -14.49 -20.56
CA SER A 251 -29.83 -14.13 -20.52
C SER A 251 -30.13 -12.74 -21.09
N THR A 252 -29.19 -11.77 -20.96
CA THR A 252 -29.45 -10.37 -21.27
C THR A 252 -28.59 -9.80 -22.41
N GLN A 253 -27.52 -10.50 -22.80
CA GLN A 253 -26.50 -10.04 -23.76
C GLN A 253 -25.90 -8.65 -23.40
N ASN A 254 -25.90 -8.31 -22.10
CA ASN A 254 -25.47 -7.01 -21.61
C ASN A 254 -24.29 -7.17 -20.63
N LEU A 255 -23.09 -6.81 -21.08
CA LEU A 255 -21.86 -6.89 -20.28
C LEU A 255 -21.89 -5.96 -19.06
N ALA A 256 -22.45 -4.75 -19.18
CA ALA A 256 -22.51 -3.82 -18.07
C ALA A 256 -23.42 -4.34 -16.94
N LEU A 257 -24.55 -4.91 -17.29
CA LEU A 257 -25.46 -5.52 -16.30
C LEU A 257 -24.82 -6.75 -15.65
N SER A 258 -24.12 -7.58 -16.42
CA SER A 258 -23.37 -8.73 -15.94
C SER A 258 -22.30 -8.32 -14.90
N LEU A 259 -21.54 -7.25 -15.17
CA LEU A 259 -20.56 -6.70 -14.22
C LEU A 259 -21.23 -6.21 -12.92
N ILE A 260 -22.31 -5.44 -13.04
CA ILE A 260 -23.02 -4.91 -11.87
C ILE A 260 -23.55 -6.06 -11.00
N VAL A 261 -24.16 -7.08 -11.61
CA VAL A 261 -24.67 -8.24 -10.88
C VAL A 261 -23.54 -9.02 -10.22
N ALA A 262 -22.41 -9.24 -10.89
CA ALA A 262 -21.24 -9.87 -10.29
C ALA A 262 -20.73 -9.13 -9.07
N ILE A 263 -20.63 -7.79 -9.13
CA ILE A 263 -20.21 -6.94 -8.02
C ILE A 263 -21.20 -7.03 -6.85
N VAL A 264 -22.49 -6.95 -7.12
CA VAL A 264 -23.54 -7.04 -6.09
C VAL A 264 -23.53 -8.39 -5.40
N VAL A 265 -23.42 -9.47 -6.16
CA VAL A 265 -23.32 -10.84 -5.62
C VAL A 265 -22.05 -11.00 -4.80
N GLY A 266 -20.90 -10.57 -5.30
CA GLY A 266 -19.64 -10.66 -4.57
C GLY A 266 -19.67 -9.87 -3.25
N ALA A 267 -20.17 -8.63 -3.30
CA ALA A 267 -20.37 -7.82 -2.07
C ALA A 267 -21.34 -8.50 -1.10
N GLY A 268 -22.44 -9.07 -1.60
CA GLY A 268 -23.41 -9.81 -0.80
C GLY A 268 -22.81 -11.03 -0.11
N LEU A 269 -22.05 -11.86 -0.82
CA LEU A 269 -21.32 -13.00 -0.25
C LEU A 269 -20.34 -12.56 0.84
N GLY A 270 -19.59 -11.47 0.60
CA GLY A 270 -18.71 -10.91 1.62
C GLY A 270 -19.48 -10.46 2.88
N ILE A 271 -20.57 -9.73 2.72
CA ILE A 271 -21.42 -9.29 3.85
C ILE A 271 -21.97 -10.48 4.64
N ILE A 272 -22.46 -11.52 3.95
CA ILE A 272 -22.95 -12.76 4.57
C ILE A 272 -21.85 -13.41 5.40
N ASN A 273 -20.63 -13.55 4.86
CA ASN A 273 -19.49 -14.10 5.60
C ASN A 273 -19.20 -13.32 6.88
N ALA A 274 -19.18 -11.98 6.80
CA ALA A 274 -18.93 -11.12 7.96
C ALA A 274 -20.03 -11.24 9.04
N ILE A 275 -21.28 -11.26 8.62
CA ILE A 275 -22.44 -11.40 9.54
C ILE A 275 -22.39 -12.76 10.24
N LEU A 276 -22.24 -13.86 9.48
CA LEU A 276 -22.22 -15.19 10.03
C LEU A 276 -21.02 -15.42 10.97
N ALA A 277 -19.83 -14.96 10.61
CA ALA A 277 -18.66 -15.05 11.48
C ALA A 277 -18.90 -14.33 12.82
N THR A 278 -19.55 -13.16 12.78
CA THR A 278 -19.80 -12.35 13.98
C THR A 278 -20.96 -12.93 14.80
N MET A 279 -22.06 -13.33 14.18
CA MET A 279 -23.25 -13.86 14.89
C MET A 279 -22.96 -15.20 15.56
N LEU A 280 -22.17 -16.05 14.90
CA LEU A 280 -21.81 -17.38 15.42
C LEU A 280 -20.59 -17.34 16.36
N ASN A 281 -19.99 -16.15 16.55
CA ASN A 281 -18.73 -15.98 17.30
C ASN A 281 -17.60 -16.92 16.83
N LEU A 282 -17.57 -17.25 15.54
CA LEU A 282 -16.55 -18.11 14.98
C LEU A 282 -15.33 -17.29 14.51
N PRO A 283 -14.13 -17.87 14.59
CA PRO A 283 -12.97 -17.30 13.89
C PRO A 283 -13.29 -17.16 12.39
N VAL A 284 -12.94 -16.01 11.80
CA VAL A 284 -13.21 -15.70 10.39
C VAL A 284 -12.77 -16.84 9.47
N MET A 285 -11.58 -17.40 9.70
CA MET A 285 -11.02 -18.50 8.91
C MET A 285 -11.92 -19.74 8.92
N VAL A 286 -12.48 -20.11 10.07
CA VAL A 286 -13.36 -21.30 10.18
C VAL A 286 -14.66 -21.08 9.41
N MET A 287 -15.26 -19.89 9.58
CA MET A 287 -16.50 -19.56 8.86
C MET A 287 -16.30 -19.54 7.34
N THR A 288 -15.21 -18.95 6.88
CA THR A 288 -14.95 -18.84 5.44
C THR A 288 -14.52 -20.17 4.82
N LEU A 289 -13.89 -21.09 5.57
CA LEU A 289 -13.68 -22.48 5.13
C LEU A 289 -15.00 -23.22 4.91
N THR A 290 -15.96 -23.05 5.81
CA THR A 290 -17.30 -23.64 5.65
C THR A 290 -17.99 -23.06 4.41
N MET A 291 -17.94 -21.73 4.24
CA MET A 291 -18.52 -21.06 3.07
C MET A 291 -17.85 -21.50 1.78
N MET A 292 -16.54 -21.72 1.78
CA MET A 292 -15.80 -22.25 0.62
C MET A 292 -16.42 -23.56 0.11
N ASN A 293 -16.71 -24.51 1.02
CA ASN A 293 -17.31 -25.80 0.65
C ASN A 293 -18.77 -25.65 0.18
N ILE A 294 -19.55 -24.78 0.82
CA ILE A 294 -20.94 -24.49 0.41
C ILE A 294 -20.94 -23.90 -1.02
N LEU A 295 -20.08 -22.90 -1.28
CA LEU A 295 -20.01 -22.27 -2.59
C LEU A 295 -19.52 -23.23 -3.68
N SER A 296 -18.61 -24.15 -3.36
CA SER A 296 -18.19 -25.21 -4.29
C SER A 296 -19.36 -26.09 -4.68
N ALA A 297 -20.11 -26.61 -3.72
CA ALA A 297 -21.26 -27.48 -3.98
C ALA A 297 -22.37 -26.76 -4.75
N VAL A 298 -22.67 -25.51 -4.43
CA VAL A 298 -23.66 -24.69 -5.15
C VAL A 298 -23.22 -24.45 -6.60
N HIS A 299 -21.93 -24.13 -6.79
CA HIS A 299 -21.34 -23.91 -8.10
C HIS A 299 -21.48 -25.17 -8.98
N GLU A 300 -21.10 -26.35 -8.47
CA GLU A 300 -21.25 -27.63 -9.17
C GLU A 300 -22.72 -27.94 -9.54
N ALA A 301 -23.64 -27.73 -8.60
CA ALA A 301 -25.06 -27.94 -8.87
C ALA A 301 -25.62 -27.01 -9.96
N ILE A 302 -25.11 -25.76 -10.05
CA ILE A 302 -25.46 -24.84 -11.14
C ILE A 302 -24.90 -25.34 -12.47
N LEU A 303 -23.64 -25.77 -12.51
CA LEU A 303 -23.00 -26.27 -13.71
C LEU A 303 -23.71 -27.49 -14.27
N ASP A 304 -24.08 -28.44 -13.42
CA ASP A 304 -24.82 -29.64 -13.81
C ASP A 304 -26.15 -29.31 -14.49
N LYS A 305 -26.88 -28.32 -13.95
CA LYS A 305 -28.16 -27.86 -14.51
C LYS A 305 -28.02 -27.20 -15.88
N PHE A 306 -26.92 -26.50 -16.15
CA PHE A 306 -26.68 -25.75 -17.38
C PHE A 306 -25.73 -26.44 -18.36
N GLY A 307 -25.37 -27.71 -18.13
CA GLY A 307 -24.55 -28.51 -19.03
C GLY A 307 -23.09 -28.12 -19.12
N GLY A 308 -22.59 -27.36 -18.15
CA GLY A 308 -21.16 -27.02 -18.01
C GLY A 308 -20.60 -26.04 -19.06
N LEU A 309 -21.45 -25.48 -19.93
CA LEU A 309 -21.05 -24.53 -20.97
C LEU A 309 -21.63 -23.15 -20.69
N ILE A 310 -20.76 -22.18 -20.43
CA ILE A 310 -21.15 -20.78 -20.32
C ILE A 310 -20.23 -19.97 -21.23
N ASN A 311 -20.81 -19.40 -22.29
CA ASN A 311 -20.11 -18.56 -23.24
C ASN A 311 -20.37 -17.09 -22.91
N VAL A 312 -19.30 -16.29 -22.82
CA VAL A 312 -19.38 -14.82 -22.74
C VAL A 312 -18.64 -14.28 -23.95
N ASP A 313 -19.37 -13.70 -24.90
CA ASP A 313 -18.76 -12.96 -25.99
C ASP A 313 -18.43 -11.54 -25.45
N SER A 314 -17.21 -11.35 -25.07
CA SER A 314 -16.74 -10.13 -24.44
C SER A 314 -16.06 -9.14 -25.40
N GLY A 315 -15.84 -9.54 -26.65
CA GLY A 315 -15.20 -8.69 -27.65
C GLY A 315 -13.89 -8.06 -27.14
N MET A 316 -13.81 -6.72 -27.13
CA MET A 316 -12.62 -5.97 -26.65
C MET A 316 -12.29 -6.21 -25.16
N LEU A 317 -13.25 -6.66 -24.34
CA LEU A 317 -13.03 -6.92 -22.92
C LEU A 317 -12.28 -8.23 -22.66
N SER A 318 -12.03 -9.08 -23.67
CA SER A 318 -11.21 -10.30 -23.54
C SER A 318 -9.69 -10.02 -23.56
N SER A 319 -9.28 -8.75 -23.63
CA SER A 319 -7.86 -8.38 -23.70
C SER A 319 -7.21 -8.20 -22.32
N PRO A 320 -5.93 -8.57 -22.14
CA PRO A 320 -5.20 -8.34 -20.89
C PRO A 320 -5.18 -6.87 -20.46
N TRP A 321 -5.21 -5.94 -21.41
CA TRP A 321 -5.25 -4.50 -21.14
C TRP A 321 -6.57 -4.06 -20.48
N ALA A 322 -7.69 -4.66 -20.88
CA ALA A 322 -8.98 -4.40 -20.23
C ALA A 322 -8.94 -4.88 -18.77
N TYR A 323 -8.42 -6.09 -18.53
CA TYR A 323 -8.28 -6.61 -17.15
C TYR A 323 -7.34 -5.76 -16.29
N ALA A 324 -6.24 -5.29 -16.87
CA ALA A 324 -5.33 -4.37 -16.20
C ALA A 324 -6.02 -3.04 -15.84
N ALA A 325 -6.89 -2.52 -16.72
CA ALA A 325 -7.66 -1.32 -16.43
C ALA A 325 -8.61 -1.51 -15.23
N PHE A 326 -9.34 -2.64 -15.16
CA PHE A 326 -10.17 -2.98 -14.00
C PHE A 326 -9.36 -3.06 -12.71
N LEU A 327 -8.20 -3.73 -12.75
CA LEU A 327 -7.28 -3.81 -11.61
C LEU A 327 -6.83 -2.41 -11.17
N LEU A 328 -6.39 -1.57 -12.09
CA LEU A 328 -5.87 -0.23 -11.76
C LEU A 328 -6.94 0.67 -11.14
N VAL A 329 -8.15 0.67 -11.71
CA VAL A 329 -9.28 1.45 -11.16
C VAL A 329 -9.64 0.94 -9.77
N PHE A 330 -9.81 -0.36 -9.59
CA PHE A 330 -10.15 -0.95 -8.30
C PHE A 330 -9.04 -0.73 -7.26
N PHE A 331 -7.77 -0.91 -7.67
CA PHE A 331 -6.62 -0.63 -6.82
C PHE A 331 -6.57 0.84 -6.38
N ALA A 332 -6.76 1.79 -7.29
CA ALA A 332 -6.75 3.21 -6.96
C ALA A 332 -7.85 3.57 -5.94
N LEU A 333 -9.06 3.02 -6.12
CA LEU A 333 -10.17 3.19 -5.18
C LEU A 333 -9.84 2.57 -3.81
N CYS A 334 -9.37 1.34 -3.77
CA CYS A 334 -8.99 0.65 -2.52
C CYS A 334 -7.81 1.36 -1.83
N TRP A 335 -6.81 1.79 -2.58
CA TRP A 335 -5.67 2.53 -2.07
C TRP A 335 -6.12 3.86 -1.42
N PHE A 336 -7.03 4.58 -2.09
CA PHE A 336 -7.62 5.81 -1.54
C PHE A 336 -8.40 5.53 -0.26
N ILE A 337 -9.34 4.57 -0.29
CA ILE A 337 -10.16 4.20 0.88
C ILE A 337 -9.27 3.78 2.05
N PHE A 338 -8.26 2.96 1.80
CA PHE A 338 -7.41 2.39 2.85
C PHE A 338 -6.48 3.42 3.50
N ASN A 339 -5.91 4.36 2.72
CA ASN A 339 -4.94 5.31 3.25
C ASN A 339 -5.57 6.59 3.79
N TYR A 340 -6.69 7.03 3.23
CA TYR A 340 -7.22 8.38 3.47
C TYR A 340 -8.57 8.42 4.18
N THR A 341 -9.27 7.27 4.32
CA THR A 341 -10.56 7.24 5.02
C THR A 341 -10.45 6.67 6.43
N LYS A 342 -11.55 6.79 7.18
CA LYS A 342 -11.68 6.19 8.51
C LYS A 342 -11.65 4.66 8.46
N VAL A 343 -12.02 4.04 7.32
CA VAL A 343 -12.08 2.59 7.14
C VAL A 343 -10.69 1.97 7.32
N GLY A 344 -9.70 2.40 6.54
CA GLY A 344 -8.36 1.84 6.63
C GLY A 344 -7.67 2.12 7.97
N ARG A 345 -7.91 3.30 8.57
CA ARG A 345 -7.37 3.61 9.91
C ARG A 345 -7.95 2.69 10.98
N ARG A 346 -9.28 2.46 10.97
CA ARG A 346 -9.94 1.54 11.90
C ARG A 346 -9.45 0.11 11.71
N ASN A 347 -9.30 -0.35 10.48
CA ASN A 347 -8.79 -1.68 10.17
C ASN A 347 -7.39 -1.91 10.74
N LYS A 348 -6.46 -0.97 10.50
CA LYS A 348 -5.11 -1.02 11.07
C LYS A 348 -5.11 -1.03 12.60
N PHE A 349 -6.02 -0.28 13.22
CA PHE A 349 -6.14 -0.22 14.67
C PHE A 349 -6.69 -1.53 15.24
N ILE A 350 -7.73 -2.12 14.61
CA ILE A 350 -8.29 -3.43 14.98
C ILE A 350 -7.22 -4.53 14.89
N GLY A 351 -6.43 -4.55 13.80
CA GLY A 351 -5.36 -5.53 13.63
C GLY A 351 -4.20 -5.35 14.62
N SER A 352 -4.01 -4.15 15.16
CA SER A 352 -3.01 -3.94 16.22
C SER A 352 -3.46 -4.52 17.55
N ASN A 353 -4.68 -4.23 17.97
CA ASN A 353 -5.27 -4.74 19.20
C ASN A 353 -6.81 -4.62 19.15
N LYS A 354 -7.50 -5.76 19.01
CA LYS A 354 -8.98 -5.81 18.95
C LYS A 354 -9.64 -5.31 20.23
N VAL A 355 -9.05 -5.60 21.39
CA VAL A 355 -9.59 -5.20 22.69
C VAL A 355 -9.51 -3.68 22.85
N ALA A 356 -8.32 -3.10 22.58
CA ALA A 356 -8.15 -1.66 22.61
C ALA A 356 -9.06 -0.94 21.59
N ALA A 357 -9.27 -1.51 20.41
CA ALA A 357 -10.18 -0.98 19.41
C ALA A 357 -11.62 -0.89 19.93
N LYS A 358 -12.11 -1.95 20.62
CA LYS A 358 -13.44 -1.99 21.21
C LYS A 358 -13.59 -0.93 22.31
N PHE A 359 -12.60 -0.78 23.20
CA PHE A 359 -12.61 0.24 24.26
C PHE A 359 -12.58 1.67 23.72
N ASN A 360 -11.96 1.89 22.53
CA ASN A 360 -12.00 3.18 21.84
C ASN A 360 -13.25 3.40 20.97
N GLY A 361 -14.33 2.65 21.22
CA GLY A 361 -15.62 2.84 20.57
C GLY A 361 -15.70 2.37 19.11
N ILE A 362 -14.73 1.57 18.64
CA ILE A 362 -14.78 1.00 17.28
C ILE A 362 -15.69 -0.22 17.30
N ASN A 363 -16.79 -0.14 16.53
CA ASN A 363 -17.67 -1.28 16.34
C ASN A 363 -17.02 -2.30 15.40
N LEU A 364 -16.57 -3.43 15.96
CA LEU A 364 -15.84 -4.48 15.23
C LEU A 364 -16.71 -5.13 14.15
N MET A 365 -18.01 -5.35 14.41
CA MET A 365 -18.94 -5.94 13.46
C MET A 365 -19.10 -5.06 12.22
N ARG A 366 -19.37 -3.75 12.41
CA ARG A 366 -19.50 -2.80 11.30
C ARG A 366 -18.20 -2.68 10.50
N ALA A 367 -17.06 -2.65 11.17
CA ALA A 367 -15.76 -2.61 10.50
C ALA A 367 -15.50 -3.91 9.71
N GLY A 368 -15.89 -5.07 10.23
CA GLY A 368 -15.84 -6.35 9.55
C GLY A 368 -16.71 -6.36 8.29
N ILE A 369 -17.99 -6.02 8.41
CA ILE A 369 -18.95 -5.97 7.29
C ILE A 369 -18.43 -5.08 6.16
N ILE A 370 -17.93 -3.87 6.47
CA ILE A 370 -17.38 -2.95 5.46
C ILE A 370 -16.15 -3.58 4.77
N SER A 371 -15.26 -4.22 5.51
CA SER A 371 -14.06 -4.83 4.96
C SER A 371 -14.37 -6.02 4.04
N PHE A 372 -15.32 -6.85 4.45
CA PHE A 372 -15.77 -7.97 3.64
C PHE A 372 -16.59 -7.52 2.41
N ALA A 373 -17.38 -6.45 2.53
CA ALA A 373 -18.08 -5.87 1.37
C ALA A 373 -17.11 -5.34 0.32
N ILE A 374 -16.04 -4.63 0.74
CA ILE A 374 -15.00 -4.15 -0.19
C ILE A 374 -14.26 -5.33 -0.83
N SER A 375 -13.91 -6.35 -0.05
CA SER A 375 -13.33 -7.59 -0.57
C SER A 375 -14.27 -8.25 -1.59
N GLY A 376 -15.55 -8.33 -1.26
CA GLY A 376 -16.59 -8.88 -2.13
C GLY A 376 -16.75 -8.15 -3.47
N VAL A 377 -16.59 -6.82 -3.49
CA VAL A 377 -16.52 -6.08 -4.76
C VAL A 377 -15.36 -6.58 -5.61
N GLY A 378 -14.18 -6.82 -5.01
CA GLY A 378 -13.04 -7.41 -5.70
C GLY A 378 -13.32 -8.81 -6.26
N LEU A 379 -14.06 -9.65 -5.50
CA LEU A 379 -14.51 -10.97 -5.96
C LEU A 379 -15.43 -10.86 -7.18
N GLY A 380 -16.37 -9.93 -7.16
CA GLY A 380 -17.27 -9.68 -8.29
C GLY A 380 -16.54 -9.21 -9.55
N ILE A 381 -15.59 -8.28 -9.41
CA ILE A 381 -14.75 -7.80 -10.53
C ILE A 381 -13.90 -8.96 -11.06
N CYS A 382 -13.22 -9.72 -10.19
CA CYS A 382 -12.43 -10.87 -10.59
C CYS A 382 -13.28 -11.92 -11.32
N GLY A 383 -14.45 -12.27 -10.78
CA GLY A 383 -15.37 -13.21 -11.40
C GLY A 383 -15.82 -12.76 -12.79
N PHE A 384 -16.16 -11.48 -12.96
CA PHE A 384 -16.55 -10.92 -14.27
C PHE A 384 -15.42 -10.99 -15.29
N ILE A 385 -14.21 -10.51 -14.96
CA ILE A 385 -13.08 -10.54 -15.90
C ILE A 385 -12.64 -11.97 -16.22
N PHE A 386 -12.76 -12.89 -15.26
CA PHE A 386 -12.51 -14.31 -15.49
C PHE A 386 -13.55 -14.90 -16.47
N ALA A 387 -14.85 -14.62 -16.29
CA ALA A 387 -15.89 -15.03 -17.22
C ALA A 387 -15.64 -14.52 -18.64
N CYS A 388 -15.15 -13.28 -18.78
CA CYS A 388 -14.76 -12.70 -20.07
C CYS A 388 -13.52 -13.37 -20.67
N SER A 389 -12.57 -13.84 -19.85
CA SER A 389 -11.35 -14.51 -20.33
C SER A 389 -11.58 -15.93 -20.81
N MET A 390 -12.63 -16.60 -20.31
CA MET A 390 -12.98 -18.00 -20.59
C MET A 390 -13.99 -18.16 -21.73
N SER A 391 -14.07 -17.20 -22.63
CA SER A 391 -14.98 -17.26 -23.80
C SER A 391 -14.81 -18.58 -24.57
N GLY A 392 -15.89 -19.39 -24.61
CA GLY A 392 -15.91 -20.66 -25.32
C GLY A 392 -15.30 -21.85 -24.59
N THR A 393 -14.87 -21.74 -23.35
CA THR A 393 -14.35 -22.88 -22.55
C THR A 393 -15.40 -23.48 -21.62
N LYS A 394 -15.30 -24.82 -21.42
CA LYS A 394 -16.08 -25.49 -20.39
C LYS A 394 -15.66 -25.04 -19.03
N TYR A 395 -16.62 -24.62 -18.22
CA TYR A 395 -16.42 -24.36 -16.79
C TYR A 395 -16.20 -25.66 -16.00
N GLY A 396 -15.40 -26.56 -16.54
CA GLY A 396 -15.07 -27.80 -15.85
C GLY A 396 -13.98 -27.55 -14.82
N ALA A 397 -14.20 -28.00 -13.59
CA ALA A 397 -13.26 -28.18 -12.52
C ALA A 397 -12.13 -27.11 -12.52
N THR A 398 -12.47 -25.95 -12.22
CA THR A 398 -11.74 -24.76 -12.35
C THR A 398 -10.74 -24.60 -11.25
N THR A 399 -9.69 -25.36 -11.40
CA THR A 399 -8.53 -25.32 -10.51
C THR A 399 -7.91 -23.92 -10.41
N VAL A 400 -7.99 -23.11 -11.47
CA VAL A 400 -7.38 -21.78 -11.50
C VAL A 400 -8.02 -20.83 -10.50
N LEU A 401 -9.35 -20.66 -10.53
CA LEU A 401 -10.01 -19.70 -9.63
C LEU A 401 -10.14 -20.21 -8.20
N SER A 402 -10.32 -21.50 -7.98
CA SER A 402 -10.35 -22.08 -6.63
C SER A 402 -9.00 -21.93 -5.91
N GLN A 403 -7.89 -22.00 -6.65
CA GLN A 403 -6.55 -21.77 -6.12
C GLN A 403 -6.24 -20.28 -5.84
N VAL A 404 -6.97 -19.35 -6.45
CA VAL A 404 -6.80 -17.91 -6.19
C VAL A 404 -6.91 -17.60 -4.70
N GLY A 405 -7.81 -18.25 -3.97
CA GLY A 405 -7.95 -18.04 -2.52
C GLY A 405 -6.65 -18.28 -1.76
N LEU A 406 -5.98 -19.41 -1.99
CA LEU A 406 -4.69 -19.74 -1.37
C LEU A 406 -3.59 -18.81 -1.86
N ASN A 407 -3.54 -18.54 -3.16
CA ASN A 407 -2.56 -17.61 -3.73
C ASN A 407 -2.70 -16.20 -3.17
N VAL A 408 -3.90 -15.72 -2.85
CA VAL A 408 -4.14 -14.41 -2.20
C VAL A 408 -3.56 -14.36 -0.79
N VAL A 409 -3.75 -15.42 0.02
CA VAL A 409 -3.14 -15.51 1.36
C VAL A 409 -1.62 -15.37 1.27
N ILE A 410 -1.02 -16.15 0.38
CA ILE A 410 0.41 -16.17 0.14
C ILE A 410 0.89 -14.81 -0.40
N ALA A 411 0.15 -14.26 -1.38
CA ALA A 411 0.48 -12.98 -2.01
C ALA A 411 0.55 -11.82 -1.00
N ILE A 412 -0.43 -11.71 -0.12
CA ILE A 412 -0.46 -10.62 0.87
C ILE A 412 0.76 -10.70 1.81
N VAL A 413 1.16 -11.89 2.21
CA VAL A 413 2.33 -12.09 3.09
C VAL A 413 3.64 -11.85 2.34
N PHE A 414 3.78 -12.35 1.11
CA PHE A 414 4.96 -12.10 0.25
C PHE A 414 5.09 -10.62 -0.12
N GLY A 415 3.96 -9.92 -0.26
CA GLY A 415 3.97 -8.47 -0.43
C GLY A 415 4.45 -7.69 0.79
N GLY A 416 4.79 -8.36 1.90
CA GLY A 416 5.36 -7.76 3.09
C GLY A 416 4.33 -7.36 4.16
N MET A 417 3.12 -7.90 4.11
CA MET A 417 2.12 -7.70 5.14
C MET A 417 2.26 -8.75 6.26
N THR A 418 2.06 -8.33 7.51
CA THR A 418 2.10 -9.25 8.65
C THR A 418 0.83 -10.10 8.70
N THR A 419 0.94 -11.36 9.08
CA THR A 419 -0.21 -12.28 9.24
C THR A 419 -1.21 -11.82 10.30
N SER A 420 -0.78 -11.07 11.31
CA SER A 420 -1.64 -10.47 12.33
C SER A 420 -2.33 -9.16 11.88
N GLY A 421 -2.01 -8.65 10.69
CA GLY A 421 -2.52 -7.35 10.23
C GLY A 421 -1.86 -6.16 10.94
N GLY A 422 -2.62 -5.08 11.12
CA GLY A 422 -2.19 -3.91 11.89
C GLY A 422 -1.53 -2.79 11.09
N PRO A 423 -0.68 -1.94 11.71
CA PRO A 423 -0.21 -0.66 11.15
C PRO A 423 0.61 -0.78 9.87
N LYS A 424 1.31 -1.92 9.70
CA LYS A 424 2.18 -2.17 8.53
C LYS A 424 1.40 -2.57 7.27
N SER A 425 0.07 -2.78 7.37
CA SER A 425 -0.77 -3.16 6.24
C SER A 425 -0.79 -2.09 5.15
N LYS A 426 -0.56 -2.52 3.89
CA LYS A 426 -0.51 -1.64 2.70
C LYS A 426 -1.21 -2.33 1.54
N VAL A 427 -2.01 -1.59 0.77
CA VAL A 427 -2.69 -2.14 -0.42
C VAL A 427 -1.70 -2.54 -1.51
N SER A 428 -0.56 -1.86 -1.64
CA SER A 428 0.49 -2.20 -2.61
C SER A 428 1.08 -3.60 -2.43
N CYS A 429 1.00 -4.17 -1.21
CA CYS A 429 1.43 -5.54 -0.96
C CYS A 429 0.66 -6.56 -1.81
N ALA A 430 -0.63 -6.29 -2.08
CA ALA A 430 -1.49 -7.17 -2.86
C ALA A 430 -0.98 -7.41 -4.27
N ILE A 431 -0.64 -6.33 -5.00
CA ILE A 431 -0.16 -6.45 -6.39
C ILE A 431 1.21 -7.13 -6.43
N ILE A 432 2.18 -6.66 -5.63
CA ILE A 432 3.55 -7.19 -5.65
C ILE A 432 3.53 -8.69 -5.32
N GLY A 433 2.81 -9.07 -4.28
CA GLY A 433 2.74 -10.47 -3.87
C GLY A 433 1.94 -11.36 -4.81
N ALA A 434 0.87 -10.83 -5.45
CA ALA A 434 0.08 -11.57 -6.42
C ALA A 434 0.94 -11.99 -7.63
N PHE A 435 1.63 -11.04 -8.24
CA PHE A 435 2.53 -11.35 -9.35
C PHE A 435 3.69 -12.24 -8.91
N PHE A 436 4.26 -12.03 -7.72
CA PHE A 436 5.29 -12.92 -7.19
C PHE A 436 4.78 -14.38 -7.08
N SER A 437 3.58 -14.57 -6.51
CA SER A 437 2.99 -15.90 -6.34
C SER A 437 2.74 -16.62 -7.67
N VAL A 438 2.24 -15.89 -8.68
CA VAL A 438 1.94 -16.47 -9.99
C VAL A 438 3.23 -16.75 -10.78
N PHE A 439 4.20 -15.81 -10.79
CA PHE A 439 5.49 -16.07 -11.45
C PHE A 439 6.28 -17.19 -10.77
N LEU A 440 6.08 -17.42 -9.48
CA LEU A 440 6.66 -18.57 -8.78
C LEU A 440 6.07 -19.89 -9.27
N ASP A 441 4.74 -19.97 -9.47
CA ASP A 441 4.10 -21.16 -10.04
C ASP A 441 4.60 -21.44 -11.46
N GLU A 442 4.65 -20.40 -12.28
CA GLU A 442 5.10 -20.49 -13.66
C GLU A 442 6.60 -20.83 -13.77
N PHE A 443 7.41 -20.36 -12.85
CA PHE A 443 8.83 -20.76 -12.76
C PHE A 443 8.93 -22.27 -12.51
N PHE A 444 8.16 -22.81 -11.56
CA PHE A 444 8.16 -24.25 -11.30
C PHE A 444 7.59 -25.05 -12.47
N ALA A 445 6.57 -24.53 -13.17
CA ALA A 445 6.06 -25.14 -14.39
C ALA A 445 7.13 -25.18 -15.49
N ALA A 446 7.86 -24.07 -15.66
CA ALA A 446 8.91 -23.97 -16.68
C ALA A 446 10.11 -24.91 -16.48
N ILE A 447 10.49 -25.20 -15.22
CA ILE A 447 11.58 -26.14 -14.92
C ILE A 447 11.12 -27.61 -14.74
N SER A 448 9.81 -27.89 -14.85
CA SER A 448 9.28 -29.24 -14.78
C SER A 448 9.62 -30.06 -16.02
N THR A 449 10.06 -31.31 -15.84
CA THR A 449 10.32 -32.27 -16.89
C THR A 449 9.32 -33.43 -16.84
N PRO A 450 9.13 -34.19 -17.93
CA PRO A 450 8.24 -35.35 -17.91
C PRO A 450 8.59 -36.40 -16.87
N THR A 451 9.88 -36.51 -16.52
CA THR A 451 10.40 -37.42 -15.51
C THR A 451 10.37 -36.87 -14.10
N PHE A 452 10.39 -35.55 -13.95
CA PHE A 452 10.39 -34.86 -12.66
C PHE A 452 9.44 -33.64 -12.67
N GLN A 453 8.21 -33.86 -12.22
CA GLN A 453 7.16 -32.82 -12.19
C GLN A 453 7.37 -31.87 -11.01
N VAL A 454 8.31 -30.92 -11.17
CA VAL A 454 8.62 -29.92 -10.14
C VAL A 454 7.43 -29.00 -9.84
N GLY A 455 6.54 -28.80 -10.81
CA GLY A 455 5.31 -28.01 -10.65
C GLY A 455 4.46 -28.45 -9.44
N SER A 456 4.42 -29.76 -9.15
CA SER A 456 3.70 -30.31 -7.98
C SER A 456 4.31 -29.86 -6.64
N TYR A 457 5.58 -29.48 -6.63
CA TYR A 457 6.28 -29.02 -5.42
C TYR A 457 6.12 -27.52 -5.17
N SER A 458 5.49 -26.77 -6.10
CA SER A 458 5.30 -25.31 -5.98
C SER A 458 4.59 -24.94 -4.67
N PHE A 459 3.57 -25.70 -4.28
CA PHE A 459 2.84 -25.48 -3.02
C PHE A 459 3.72 -25.73 -1.78
N MET A 460 4.58 -26.75 -1.82
CA MET A 460 5.52 -27.02 -0.73
C MET A 460 6.51 -25.85 -0.55
N VAL A 461 7.09 -25.38 -1.66
CA VAL A 461 8.02 -24.24 -1.63
C VAL A 461 7.32 -22.97 -1.19
N LYS A 462 6.12 -22.69 -1.69
CA LYS A 462 5.29 -21.58 -1.23
C LYS A 462 5.04 -21.66 0.28
N GLY A 463 4.72 -22.84 0.80
CA GLY A 463 4.53 -23.07 2.24
C GLY A 463 5.79 -22.78 3.05
N ILE A 464 6.96 -23.26 2.62
CA ILE A 464 8.24 -23.00 3.27
C ILE A 464 8.57 -21.50 3.26
N VAL A 465 8.46 -20.85 2.10
CA VAL A 465 8.73 -19.41 1.95
C VAL A 465 7.73 -18.61 2.79
N PHE A 466 6.46 -19.01 2.84
CA PHE A 466 5.44 -18.40 3.70
C PHE A 466 5.85 -18.44 5.19
N ILE A 467 6.32 -19.59 5.67
CA ILE A 467 6.80 -19.76 7.06
C ILE A 467 7.99 -18.83 7.32
N ILE A 468 9.00 -18.82 6.43
CA ILE A 468 10.20 -17.99 6.57
C ILE A 468 9.84 -16.50 6.61
N VAL A 469 8.99 -16.02 5.68
CA VAL A 469 8.57 -14.61 5.62
C VAL A 469 7.71 -14.25 6.83
N SER A 470 6.84 -15.15 7.28
CA SER A 470 6.02 -14.92 8.48
C SER A 470 6.87 -14.80 9.73
N LEU A 471 7.88 -15.68 9.90
CA LEU A 471 8.83 -15.61 11.01
C LEU A 471 9.66 -14.33 10.97
N ALA A 472 10.16 -13.92 9.80
CA ALA A 472 10.90 -12.67 9.63
C ALA A 472 10.05 -11.43 10.00
N ASN A 473 8.78 -11.42 9.58
CA ASN A 473 7.84 -10.35 9.92
C ASN A 473 7.49 -10.31 11.41
N MET A 474 7.37 -11.47 12.06
CA MET A 474 7.18 -11.56 13.51
C MET A 474 8.41 -11.07 14.29
N TRP A 475 9.61 -11.43 13.84
CA TRP A 475 10.85 -11.01 14.50
C TRP A 475 11.02 -9.48 14.50
N ASP A 476 10.77 -8.84 13.36
CA ASP A 476 10.82 -7.38 13.26
C ASP A 476 9.78 -6.70 14.17
N THR A 477 8.59 -7.27 14.31
CA THR A 477 7.56 -6.78 15.22
C THR A 477 7.97 -6.90 16.67
N ARG A 478 8.53 -8.04 17.07
CA ARG A 478 9.01 -8.31 18.44
C ARG A 478 10.19 -7.41 18.81
N SER A 479 11.15 -7.22 17.92
CA SER A 479 12.30 -6.34 18.16
C SER A 479 11.90 -4.89 18.37
N ASN A 480 10.87 -4.40 17.63
CA ASN A 480 10.34 -3.06 17.80
C ASN A 480 9.56 -2.90 19.12
N MET A 481 8.85 -3.91 19.58
CA MET A 481 8.18 -3.89 20.91
C MET A 481 9.20 -3.85 22.04
N LEU A 482 10.24 -4.65 21.98
CA LEU A 482 11.32 -4.64 22.97
C LEU A 482 12.07 -3.30 23.01
N ALA A 483 12.34 -2.71 21.86
CA ALA A 483 12.97 -1.39 21.75
C ALA A 483 12.10 -0.24 22.29
N SER A 484 10.77 -0.41 22.32
CA SER A 484 9.82 0.57 22.87
C SER A 484 9.51 0.38 24.35
N GLY A 485 10.17 -0.55 25.04
CA GLY A 485 9.97 -0.82 26.47
C GLY A 485 8.66 -1.56 26.81
N GLY A 486 7.99 -2.12 25.81
CA GLY A 486 6.78 -2.93 26.01
C GLY A 486 7.13 -4.32 26.58
N SER A 487 6.54 -4.67 27.73
CA SER A 487 6.61 -6.04 28.26
C SER A 487 5.89 -7.00 27.31
N ILE A 488 6.55 -8.12 27.00
CA ILE A 488 5.93 -9.23 26.28
C ILE A 488 5.05 -9.96 27.29
N GLN A 489 3.74 -9.87 27.13
CA GLN A 489 2.78 -10.80 27.72
C GLN A 489 2.53 -11.95 26.77
#